data_d2637c9d80fe1e5299a2096f6b978f29
#
_entry.id   d2637c9d80fe1e5299a2096f6b978f29
#
_cell.length_a   1.000
_cell.length_b   1.000
_cell.length_c   1.000
_cell.angle_alpha   90.00
_cell.angle_beta   90.00
_cell.angle_gamma   90.00
#
_symmetry.space_group_name_H-M   'P 1'
#
loop_
_entity.id
_entity.type
_entity.pdbx_description
1 polymer ?
#
loop_
_entity_poly.entity_id
_entity_poly.type
_entity_poly.pdbx_seq_one_letter_code
_entity_poly.pdbx_strand_id
1 'polypeptide(L)'
;MKRLVSIIAVVTVLGFTSAWAEGNGVNNSGVRYIKSPRFARPLIETWIEEYAKTEPGVEFQIVKGSGNQDNIDLNVVFDNQDNSTKDFSHVVYFGETAVLPITASGSEAAKVLEGKHLNSKKLKQLYFLNDDFDEDVKKIKQFEKLVIYSGSNATSVAASFAHNFGEESSSFRGKRISGDDLFLNTAITKDPLGVTFNALSNVFDLKNRHVKADLSIVGLDLKKDLANTFSDNGSLDDVLQTLENGKPSEIAIEKVGIVFSSTDDAVNRFLKWVLENGTKYNHEFGLLNLDNKVAQVEIDKVKNTLTAQK
;
A
#
# COMPACT_ATOMS: atom_id res chain seq x y z
N MET A 1 27.93 -49.69 38.08
CA MET A 1 28.57 -49.65 36.79
C MET A 1 27.52 -49.35 35.72
N LYS A 2 27.37 -48.09 35.33
CA LYS A 2 26.46 -47.71 34.24
C LYS A 2 27.31 -47.15 33.11
N ARG A 3 27.30 -47.83 31.96
CA ARG A 3 28.07 -47.43 30.76
C ARG A 3 27.26 -46.30 30.05
N LEU A 4 27.91 -45.13 29.88
CA LEU A 4 27.47 -44.10 28.98
C LEU A 4 27.86 -44.51 27.54
N VAL A 5 26.90 -44.52 26.65
CA VAL A 5 27.12 -44.68 25.23
C VAL A 5 27.03 -43.27 24.63
N SER A 6 28.17 -42.73 24.17
CA SER A 6 28.26 -41.48 23.42
C SER A 6 27.96 -41.77 21.96
N ILE A 7 26.88 -41.18 21.44
CA ILE A 7 26.59 -41.18 20.02
C ILE A 7 27.24 -39.92 19.40
N ILE A 8 28.23 -40.14 18.57
CA ILE A 8 28.90 -39.11 17.78
C ILE A 8 28.10 -38.97 16.47
N ALA A 9 27.42 -37.87 16.30
CA ALA A 9 26.80 -37.51 15.02
C ALA A 9 27.87 -36.91 14.10
N VAL A 10 28.21 -37.62 13.03
CA VAL A 10 29.05 -37.11 11.96
C VAL A 10 28.21 -36.27 11.03
N VAL A 11 28.41 -34.94 11.06
CA VAL A 11 27.84 -34.01 10.08
C VAL A 11 28.76 -33.98 8.87
N THR A 12 28.37 -34.62 7.79
CA THR A 12 29.03 -34.49 6.48
C THR A 12 28.67 -33.16 5.83
N VAL A 13 29.60 -32.22 5.86
CA VAL A 13 29.51 -30.97 5.07
C VAL A 13 29.89 -31.31 3.63
N LEU A 14 28.88 -31.35 2.74
CA LEU A 14 29.09 -31.38 1.30
C LEU A 14 29.54 -30.00 0.85
N GLY A 15 30.83 -29.81 0.65
CA GLY A 15 31.38 -28.62 0.04
C GLY A 15 31.05 -28.57 -1.45
N PHE A 16 30.21 -27.60 -1.84
CA PHE A 16 30.11 -27.21 -3.24
C PHE A 16 31.29 -26.30 -3.59
N THR A 17 32.27 -26.84 -4.33
CA THR A 17 33.28 -26.04 -5.01
C THR A 17 32.65 -25.44 -6.27
N SER A 18 32.31 -24.13 -6.22
CA SER A 18 31.98 -23.37 -7.41
C SER A 18 33.25 -23.11 -8.23
N ALA A 19 33.36 -23.74 -9.39
CA ALA A 19 34.37 -23.42 -10.41
C ALA A 19 34.03 -22.01 -10.97
N TRP A 20 34.98 -21.09 -10.78
CA TRP A 20 34.92 -19.77 -11.42
C TRP A 20 35.33 -19.95 -12.89
N ALA A 21 34.35 -19.83 -13.79
CA ALA A 21 34.64 -19.64 -15.20
C ALA A 21 34.62 -18.12 -15.48
N GLU A 22 35.81 -17.54 -15.69
CA GLU A 22 35.95 -16.22 -16.30
C GLU A 22 35.46 -16.31 -17.76
N GLY A 23 34.29 -15.80 -18.03
CA GLY A 23 33.75 -15.59 -19.37
C GLY A 23 33.18 -14.18 -19.46
N ASN A 24 33.78 -13.35 -20.32
CA ASN A 24 33.23 -12.07 -20.76
C ASN A 24 31.84 -12.29 -21.35
N GLY A 25 30.79 -11.98 -20.58
CA GLY A 25 29.40 -12.08 -21.01
C GLY A 25 28.53 -11.30 -20.04
N VAL A 26 27.73 -10.43 -20.57
CA VAL A 26 26.62 -9.68 -19.97
C VAL A 26 26.18 -10.33 -18.64
N ASN A 27 26.29 -9.62 -17.54
CA ASN A 27 25.82 -10.04 -16.21
C ASN A 27 24.30 -10.21 -16.26
N ASN A 28 23.82 -11.33 -16.78
CA ASN A 28 22.47 -11.81 -16.62
C ASN A 28 22.42 -12.54 -15.25
N SER A 29 22.54 -11.79 -14.17
CA SER A 29 22.10 -12.30 -12.87
C SER A 29 20.61 -12.61 -13.02
N GLY A 30 20.20 -13.87 -12.89
CA GLY A 30 18.80 -14.29 -13.08
C GLY A 30 17.82 -13.70 -12.06
N VAL A 31 18.28 -12.78 -11.20
CA VAL A 31 17.52 -12.11 -10.14
C VAL A 31 16.99 -10.77 -10.65
N ARG A 32 15.73 -10.50 -10.43
CA ARG A 32 15.03 -9.22 -10.70
C ARG A 32 14.64 -8.55 -9.39
N TYR A 33 14.85 -7.24 -9.29
CA TYR A 33 14.62 -6.50 -8.06
C TYR A 33 13.34 -5.67 -8.11
N ILE A 34 12.52 -5.83 -7.07
CA ILE A 34 11.25 -5.11 -6.91
C ILE A 34 11.37 -4.12 -5.76
N LYS A 35 11.18 -2.83 -6.03
CA LYS A 35 11.01 -1.80 -5.01
C LYS A 35 9.52 -1.67 -4.70
N SER A 36 9.15 -1.67 -3.42
CA SER A 36 7.75 -1.62 -3.01
C SER A 36 7.56 -0.84 -1.71
N PRO A 37 6.49 -0.02 -1.60
CA PRO A 37 6.02 0.47 -0.31
C PRO A 37 5.67 -0.69 0.60
N ARG A 38 5.79 -0.47 1.91
CA ARG A 38 5.69 -1.55 2.90
C ARG A 38 4.33 -2.22 2.91
N PHE A 39 3.25 -1.46 2.71
CA PHE A 39 1.89 -2.00 2.72
C PHE A 39 1.64 -3.05 1.63
N ALA A 40 2.32 -2.94 0.48
CA ALA A 40 2.15 -3.88 -0.64
C ALA A 40 3.14 -5.06 -0.61
N ARG A 41 4.17 -5.03 0.25
CA ARG A 41 5.20 -6.08 0.29
C ARG A 41 4.65 -7.48 0.52
N PRO A 42 3.74 -7.73 1.48
CA PRO A 42 3.21 -9.07 1.70
C PRO A 42 2.50 -9.64 0.46
N LEU A 43 1.76 -8.81 -0.26
CA LEU A 43 1.13 -9.21 -1.52
C LEU A 43 2.18 -9.60 -2.57
N ILE A 44 3.25 -8.80 -2.70
CA ILE A 44 4.30 -9.06 -3.69
C ILE A 44 5.12 -10.30 -3.30
N GLU A 45 5.38 -10.53 -2.01
CA GLU A 45 6.00 -11.77 -1.52
C GLU A 45 5.15 -13.00 -1.91
N THR A 46 3.84 -12.93 -1.74
CA THR A 46 2.91 -13.97 -2.21
C THR A 46 2.98 -14.16 -3.72
N TRP A 47 3.03 -13.09 -4.50
CA TRP A 47 3.18 -13.21 -5.95
C TRP A 47 4.48 -13.88 -6.38
N ILE A 48 5.59 -13.52 -5.74
CA ILE A 48 6.90 -14.13 -6.03
C ILE A 48 6.87 -15.63 -5.73
N GLU A 49 6.32 -16.02 -4.57
CA GLU A 49 6.21 -17.40 -4.16
C GLU A 49 5.32 -18.22 -5.11
N GLU A 50 4.17 -17.68 -5.48
CA GLU A 50 3.23 -18.37 -6.38
C GLU A 50 3.73 -18.43 -7.82
N TYR A 51 4.36 -17.35 -8.31
CA TYR A 51 4.96 -17.33 -9.64
C TYR A 51 6.13 -18.31 -9.77
N ALA A 52 6.97 -18.44 -8.77
CA ALA A 52 8.10 -19.38 -8.76
C ALA A 52 7.66 -20.84 -8.94
N LYS A 53 6.41 -21.18 -8.60
CA LYS A 53 5.84 -22.53 -8.85
C LYS A 53 5.55 -22.77 -10.33
N THR A 54 5.32 -21.70 -11.11
CA THR A 54 4.99 -21.78 -12.54
C THR A 54 6.21 -21.58 -13.43
N GLU A 55 7.16 -20.73 -13.00
CA GLU A 55 8.38 -20.36 -13.75
C GLU A 55 9.62 -20.43 -12.84
N PRO A 56 10.11 -21.63 -12.53
CA PRO A 56 11.19 -21.80 -11.52
C PRO A 56 12.56 -21.28 -11.97
N GLY A 57 12.71 -20.81 -13.21
CA GLY A 57 13.97 -20.32 -13.77
C GLY A 57 14.24 -18.82 -13.58
N VAL A 58 13.30 -18.06 -12.97
CA VAL A 58 13.42 -16.61 -12.78
C VAL A 58 13.21 -16.28 -11.32
N GLU A 59 14.18 -15.58 -10.73
CA GLU A 59 14.12 -15.15 -9.33
C GLU A 59 13.76 -13.67 -9.22
N PHE A 60 12.76 -13.35 -8.38
CA PHE A 60 12.41 -11.99 -7.99
C PHE A 60 12.70 -11.77 -6.52
N GLN A 61 13.23 -10.59 -6.19
CA GLN A 61 13.53 -10.21 -4.80
C GLN A 61 13.03 -8.80 -4.51
N ILE A 62 12.45 -8.61 -3.31
CA ILE A 62 12.08 -7.28 -2.83
C ILE A 62 13.30 -6.59 -2.25
N VAL A 63 13.59 -5.37 -2.71
CA VAL A 63 14.67 -4.55 -2.16
C VAL A 63 14.34 -4.14 -0.73
N LYS A 64 15.20 -4.49 0.21
CA LYS A 64 15.10 -4.14 1.64
C LYS A 64 16.03 -2.97 1.95
N GLY A 65 15.44 -1.90 2.52
CA GLY A 65 16.22 -0.73 2.98
C GLY A 65 16.60 0.25 1.86
N SER A 66 17.60 1.09 2.15
CA SER A 66 18.18 2.07 1.22
C SER A 66 19.31 1.50 0.35
N GLY A 67 19.34 0.19 0.17
CA GLY A 67 20.34 -0.49 -0.65
C GLY A 67 20.38 0.04 -2.09
N ASN A 68 21.47 -0.18 -2.78
CA ASN A 68 21.78 0.31 -4.12
C ASN A 68 20.55 0.35 -5.03
N GLN A 69 20.13 1.56 -5.41
CA GLN A 69 18.92 1.79 -6.21
C GLN A 69 19.18 1.66 -7.72
N ASP A 70 20.41 1.31 -8.09
CA ASP A 70 20.87 1.38 -9.49
C ASP A 70 20.33 0.24 -10.38
N ASN A 71 19.71 -0.80 -9.80
CA ASN A 71 19.22 -1.97 -10.53
C ASN A 71 17.81 -2.38 -10.05
N ILE A 72 16.85 -1.48 -10.12
CA ILE A 72 15.44 -1.78 -9.84
C ILE A 72 14.75 -2.10 -11.17
N ASP A 73 14.25 -3.32 -11.32
CA ASP A 73 13.52 -3.77 -12.52
C ASP A 73 12.04 -3.38 -12.47
N LEU A 74 11.47 -3.38 -11.26
CA LEU A 74 10.06 -3.11 -10.99
C LEU A 74 9.93 -2.16 -9.80
N ASN A 75 9.11 -1.11 -9.92
CA ASN A 75 8.84 -0.20 -8.83
C ASN A 75 7.32 -0.03 -8.63
N VAL A 76 6.83 -0.35 -7.44
CA VAL A 76 5.42 -0.17 -7.07
C VAL A 76 5.15 1.28 -6.72
N VAL A 77 4.14 1.85 -7.37
CA VAL A 77 3.82 3.29 -7.32
C VAL A 77 2.33 3.53 -7.16
N PHE A 78 1.98 4.74 -6.72
CA PHE A 78 0.62 5.27 -6.81
C PHE A 78 0.43 6.06 -8.10
N ASP A 79 -0.82 6.15 -8.61
CA ASP A 79 -1.15 6.87 -9.85
C ASP A 79 -0.88 8.38 -9.76
N ASN A 80 -0.99 8.95 -8.56
CA ASN A 80 -0.77 10.38 -8.30
C ASN A 80 0.71 10.79 -8.17
N GLN A 81 1.65 9.87 -8.39
CA GLN A 81 3.08 10.16 -8.35
C GLN A 81 3.59 10.50 -9.74
N ASP A 82 4.54 11.42 -9.82
CA ASP A 82 5.31 11.62 -11.06
C ASP A 82 6.22 10.40 -11.27
N ASN A 83 5.75 9.50 -12.12
CA ASN A 83 6.41 8.25 -12.44
C ASN A 83 7.36 8.39 -13.65
N SER A 84 7.56 9.60 -14.17
CA SER A 84 8.45 9.89 -15.29
C SER A 84 9.91 9.86 -14.85
N THR A 85 10.42 8.67 -14.54
CA THR A 85 11.85 8.45 -14.36
C THR A 85 12.47 8.00 -15.68
N LYS A 86 13.76 8.34 -15.90
CA LYS A 86 14.47 7.97 -17.14
C LYS A 86 14.53 6.45 -17.38
N ASP A 87 14.36 5.65 -16.32
CA ASP A 87 14.57 4.21 -16.34
C ASP A 87 13.27 3.40 -16.55
N PHE A 88 12.10 4.02 -16.37
CA PHE A 88 10.81 3.35 -16.48
C PHE A 88 9.92 4.02 -17.54
N SER A 89 9.57 3.27 -18.56
CA SER A 89 8.78 3.77 -19.70
C SER A 89 7.31 3.36 -19.66
N HIS A 90 6.97 2.38 -18.81
CA HIS A 90 5.64 1.78 -18.77
C HIS A 90 5.12 1.65 -17.35
N VAL A 91 3.80 1.76 -17.22
CA VAL A 91 3.09 1.48 -15.97
C VAL A 91 1.89 0.58 -16.24
N VAL A 92 1.69 -0.40 -15.35
CA VAL A 92 0.48 -1.21 -15.29
C VAL A 92 -0.11 -1.15 -13.89
N TYR A 93 -1.42 -1.03 -13.79
CA TYR A 93 -2.14 -1.01 -12.53
C TYR A 93 -2.69 -2.40 -12.22
N PHE A 94 -2.60 -2.81 -10.95
CA PHE A 94 -3.05 -4.13 -10.51
C PHE A 94 -4.14 -4.09 -9.44
N GLY A 95 -4.42 -2.92 -8.88
CA GLY A 95 -5.41 -2.75 -7.84
C GLY A 95 -5.54 -1.30 -7.41
N GLU A 96 -6.30 -1.07 -6.34
CA GLU A 96 -6.44 0.24 -5.73
C GLU A 96 -6.26 0.12 -4.21
N THR A 97 -5.81 1.19 -3.56
CA THR A 97 -5.80 1.30 -2.11
C THR A 97 -6.81 2.35 -1.68
N ALA A 98 -7.53 2.09 -0.59
CA ALA A 98 -8.38 3.09 0.04
C ALA A 98 -7.77 3.58 1.35
N VAL A 99 -8.01 4.85 1.66
CA VAL A 99 -7.43 5.53 2.82
C VAL A 99 -8.56 6.03 3.71
N LEU A 100 -8.57 5.57 4.96
CA LEU A 100 -9.57 5.94 5.95
C LEU A 100 -9.00 6.91 7.00
N PRO A 101 -9.76 7.95 7.40
CA PRO A 101 -9.41 8.78 8.54
C PRO A 101 -9.60 8.01 9.84
N ILE A 102 -8.60 8.07 10.71
CA ILE A 102 -8.55 7.30 11.96
C ILE A 102 -8.01 8.12 13.14
N THR A 103 -8.32 7.65 14.34
CA THR A 103 -7.74 8.10 15.60
C THR A 103 -7.47 6.90 16.53
N ALA A 104 -6.81 7.10 17.66
CA ALA A 104 -6.67 6.04 18.64
C ALA A 104 -8.00 5.74 19.34
N SER A 105 -8.32 4.46 19.50
CA SER A 105 -9.54 4.01 20.19
C SER A 105 -9.60 4.56 21.62
N GLY A 106 -10.77 5.08 22.01
CA GLY A 106 -11.02 5.64 23.34
C GLY A 106 -10.25 6.92 23.67
N SER A 107 -9.51 7.50 22.74
CA SER A 107 -8.74 8.75 22.93
C SER A 107 -9.62 9.98 23.13
N GLU A 108 -9.01 11.11 23.54
CA GLU A 108 -9.72 12.39 23.57
C GLU A 108 -10.12 12.86 22.17
N ALA A 109 -9.30 12.57 21.15
CA ALA A 109 -9.64 12.83 19.76
C ALA A 109 -10.87 12.04 19.33
N ALA A 110 -10.98 10.76 19.69
CA ALA A 110 -12.16 9.95 19.42
C ALA A 110 -13.43 10.59 20.05
N LYS A 111 -13.36 11.03 21.30
CA LYS A 111 -14.49 11.72 21.99
C LYS A 111 -14.86 13.04 21.31
N VAL A 112 -13.86 13.83 20.86
CA VAL A 112 -14.12 15.09 20.13
C VAL A 112 -14.81 14.83 18.81
N LEU A 113 -14.51 13.71 18.15
CA LEU A 113 -15.05 13.34 16.84
C LEU A 113 -16.31 12.47 16.93
N GLU A 114 -16.66 11.97 18.11
CA GLU A 114 -17.84 11.16 18.36
C GLU A 114 -19.13 11.85 17.87
N GLY A 115 -19.94 11.12 17.11
CA GLY A 115 -21.19 11.64 16.53
C GLY A 115 -21.02 12.72 15.47
N LYS A 116 -19.79 13.08 15.10
CA LYS A 116 -19.54 14.06 14.04
C LYS A 116 -19.35 13.34 12.71
N HIS A 117 -20.42 13.19 11.98
CA HIS A 117 -20.34 12.68 10.62
C HIS A 117 -19.66 13.72 9.72
N LEU A 118 -18.46 13.40 9.25
CA LEU A 118 -17.62 14.31 8.48
C LEU A 118 -17.84 14.10 6.98
N ASN A 119 -18.37 15.11 6.30
CA ASN A 119 -18.37 15.19 4.85
C ASN A 119 -17.03 15.76 4.34
N SER A 120 -16.83 15.79 3.02
CA SER A 120 -15.60 16.28 2.40
C SER A 120 -15.20 17.69 2.86
N LYS A 121 -16.16 18.63 3.06
CA LYS A 121 -15.88 19.97 3.55
C LYS A 121 -15.33 19.96 4.99
N LYS A 122 -15.92 19.17 5.88
CA LYS A 122 -15.47 19.04 7.27
C LYS A 122 -14.10 18.30 7.34
N LEU A 123 -13.87 17.31 6.47
CA LEU A 123 -12.58 16.63 6.36
C LEU A 123 -11.49 17.61 5.91
N LYS A 124 -11.77 18.47 4.94
CA LYS A 124 -10.83 19.54 4.56
C LYS A 124 -10.49 20.44 5.73
N GLN A 125 -11.48 20.91 6.50
CA GLN A 125 -11.24 21.72 7.70
C GLN A 125 -10.41 20.98 8.78
N LEU A 126 -10.61 19.68 8.90
CA LEU A 126 -9.91 18.88 9.90
C LEU A 126 -8.42 18.72 9.55
N TYR A 127 -8.11 18.45 8.29
CA TYR A 127 -6.79 17.99 7.89
C TYR A 127 -5.87 19.06 7.31
N PHE A 128 -6.42 20.10 6.66
CA PHE A 128 -5.60 21.05 5.89
C PHE A 128 -5.52 22.45 6.51
N LEU A 129 -4.48 23.19 6.13
CA LEU A 129 -4.33 24.60 6.45
C LEU A 129 -5.36 25.40 5.66
N ASN A 130 -5.98 26.36 6.31
CA ASN A 130 -7.13 27.10 5.77
C ASN A 130 -6.73 28.51 5.45
N ASP A 131 -6.31 28.80 4.23
CA ASP A 131 -6.22 30.18 3.78
C ASP A 131 -7.43 30.63 2.94
N ASP A 132 -8.16 29.69 2.29
CA ASP A 132 -9.23 29.99 1.33
C ASP A 132 -10.51 29.14 1.51
N PHE A 133 -10.94 28.86 2.74
CA PHE A 133 -12.29 28.28 2.86
C PHE A 133 -13.35 29.32 2.49
N ASP A 134 -14.28 28.92 1.65
CA ASP A 134 -15.54 29.64 1.43
C ASP A 134 -16.02 30.29 2.73
N GLU A 135 -16.23 31.60 2.75
CA GLU A 135 -16.67 32.36 3.94
C GLU A 135 -17.93 31.76 4.58
N ASP A 136 -18.69 30.97 3.83
CA ASP A 136 -19.91 30.28 4.27
C ASP A 136 -19.67 29.03 5.12
N VAL A 137 -18.42 28.51 5.24
CA VAL A 137 -18.13 27.31 6.00
C VAL A 137 -17.76 27.67 7.44
N LYS A 138 -18.70 27.50 8.37
CA LYS A 138 -18.49 27.74 9.79
C LYS A 138 -17.35 26.88 10.34
N LYS A 139 -16.28 27.52 10.79
CA LYS A 139 -15.12 26.83 11.43
C LYS A 139 -15.57 26.03 12.64
N ILE A 140 -15.15 24.76 12.69
CA ILE A 140 -15.44 23.86 13.82
C ILE A 140 -14.32 24.04 14.86
N LYS A 141 -14.55 24.91 15.84
CA LYS A 141 -13.56 25.26 16.89
C LYS A 141 -12.97 24.03 17.61
N GLN A 142 -13.73 22.93 17.71
CA GLN A 142 -13.25 21.71 18.37
C GLN A 142 -12.12 21.03 17.59
N PHE A 143 -12.03 21.25 16.26
CA PHE A 143 -10.93 20.70 15.45
C PHE A 143 -9.59 21.38 15.72
N GLU A 144 -9.58 22.61 16.24
CA GLU A 144 -8.35 23.33 16.58
C GLU A 144 -7.52 22.63 17.67
N LYS A 145 -8.18 21.83 18.53
CA LYS A 145 -7.52 21.05 19.58
C LYS A 145 -6.84 19.78 19.05
N LEU A 146 -7.26 19.28 17.89
CA LEU A 146 -6.77 18.02 17.34
C LEU A 146 -5.42 18.21 16.66
N VAL A 147 -4.53 17.25 16.86
CA VAL A 147 -3.21 17.21 16.26
C VAL A 147 -3.23 16.25 15.06
N ILE A 148 -3.05 16.80 13.85
CA ILE A 148 -3.00 16.01 12.65
C ILE A 148 -1.61 15.45 12.44
N TYR A 149 -1.51 14.15 12.16
CA TYR A 149 -0.29 13.48 11.74
C TYR A 149 -0.41 13.06 10.29
N SER A 150 0.56 13.41 9.46
CA SER A 150 0.63 13.01 8.04
C SER A 150 2.01 12.50 7.66
N GLY A 151 2.08 11.60 6.69
CA GLY A 151 3.33 11.11 6.15
C GLY A 151 4.04 12.17 5.30
N SER A 152 5.38 12.12 5.28
CA SER A 152 6.21 13.04 4.48
C SER A 152 6.91 12.35 3.30
N ASN A 153 6.82 11.03 3.19
CA ASN A 153 7.48 10.27 2.13
C ASN A 153 6.63 10.25 0.84
N ALA A 154 7.30 10.18 -0.30
CA ALA A 154 6.63 10.05 -1.61
C ALA A 154 5.75 8.79 -1.70
N THR A 155 6.09 7.72 -0.99
CA THR A 155 5.33 6.46 -0.93
C THR A 155 4.23 6.46 0.15
N SER A 156 4.01 7.59 0.84
CA SER A 156 2.94 7.74 1.82
C SER A 156 1.59 7.90 1.13
N VAL A 157 0.54 7.38 1.75
CA VAL A 157 -0.86 7.62 1.35
C VAL A 157 -1.31 9.08 1.55
N ALA A 158 -0.44 9.93 2.11
CA ALA A 158 -0.72 11.35 2.33
C ALA A 158 -1.02 12.09 1.02
N ALA A 159 -0.28 11.79 -0.06
CA ALA A 159 -0.54 12.39 -1.36
C ALA A 159 -1.92 12.00 -1.91
N SER A 160 -2.27 10.70 -1.83
CA SER A 160 -3.58 10.20 -2.26
C SER A 160 -4.73 10.83 -1.46
N PHE A 161 -4.54 10.95 -0.13
CA PHE A 161 -5.54 11.58 0.73
C PHE A 161 -5.71 13.08 0.40
N ALA A 162 -4.63 13.82 0.22
CA ALA A 162 -4.68 15.23 -0.15
C ALA A 162 -5.36 15.43 -1.52
N HIS A 163 -4.91 14.68 -2.53
CA HIS A 163 -5.43 14.76 -3.89
C HIS A 163 -6.95 14.50 -3.97
N ASN A 164 -7.49 13.56 -3.18
CA ASN A 164 -8.93 13.29 -3.11
C ASN A 164 -9.76 14.53 -2.72
N PHE A 165 -9.17 15.45 -1.98
CA PHE A 165 -9.81 16.70 -1.56
C PHE A 165 -9.38 17.92 -2.39
N GLY A 166 -8.61 17.72 -3.47
CA GLY A 166 -8.08 18.79 -4.32
C GLY A 166 -6.99 19.62 -3.63
N GLU A 167 -6.25 19.00 -2.70
CA GLU A 167 -5.20 19.63 -1.91
C GLU A 167 -3.82 19.00 -2.21
N GLU A 168 -2.77 19.72 -1.87
CA GLU A 168 -1.41 19.21 -1.91
C GLU A 168 -0.99 18.62 -0.55
N SER A 169 -0.07 17.65 -0.56
CA SER A 169 0.46 17.11 0.70
C SER A 169 1.14 18.17 1.56
N SER A 170 1.61 19.27 0.97
CA SER A 170 2.18 20.43 1.68
C SER A 170 1.15 21.17 2.51
N SER A 171 -0.13 21.08 2.20
CA SER A 171 -1.22 21.80 2.86
C SER A 171 -1.70 21.16 4.17
N PHE A 172 -1.25 19.94 4.52
CA PHE A 172 -1.63 19.35 5.81
C PHE A 172 -1.20 20.23 6.98
N ARG A 173 -2.12 20.47 7.90
CA ARG A 173 -1.79 21.08 9.19
C ARG A 173 -1.17 20.02 10.15
N GLY A 174 -0.55 20.47 11.22
CA GLY A 174 -0.04 19.60 12.28
C GLY A 174 1.36 19.08 12.04
N LYS A 175 1.60 17.80 12.30
CA LYS A 175 2.95 17.21 12.37
C LYS A 175 3.19 16.23 11.22
N ARG A 176 4.40 16.25 10.67
CA ARG A 176 4.82 15.33 9.64
C ARG A 176 5.68 14.22 10.21
N ILE A 177 5.39 12.99 9.82
CA ILE A 177 6.14 11.79 10.21
C ILE A 177 6.91 11.30 8.99
N SER A 178 8.23 11.18 9.14
CA SER A 178 9.07 10.55 8.14
C SER A 178 9.13 9.03 8.36
N GLY A 179 9.14 8.28 7.28
CA GLY A 179 9.20 6.83 7.30
C GLY A 179 7.92 6.16 6.83
N ASP A 180 7.64 5.00 7.38
CA ASP A 180 6.48 4.17 7.00
C ASP A 180 5.18 4.72 7.60
N ASP A 181 4.07 4.61 6.85
CA ASP A 181 2.75 5.06 7.32
C ASP A 181 2.24 4.31 8.58
N LEU A 182 2.79 3.16 8.92
CA LEU A 182 2.55 2.52 10.23
C LEU A 182 3.00 3.40 11.42
N PHE A 183 3.97 4.30 11.22
CA PHE A 183 4.37 5.24 12.26
C PHE A 183 3.30 6.27 12.57
N LEU A 184 2.37 6.53 11.64
CA LEU A 184 1.20 7.36 11.88
C LEU A 184 0.29 6.75 12.93
N ASN A 185 0.02 5.44 12.85
CA ASN A 185 -0.74 4.72 13.88
C ASN A 185 -0.05 4.84 15.25
N THR A 186 1.28 4.63 15.28
CA THR A 186 2.06 4.78 16.52
C THR A 186 2.02 6.22 17.07
N ALA A 187 1.99 7.22 16.20
CA ALA A 187 1.93 8.62 16.64
C ALA A 187 0.60 8.95 17.32
N ILE A 188 -0.52 8.54 16.72
CA ILE A 188 -1.84 8.82 17.29
C ILE A 188 -2.13 8.01 18.55
N THR A 189 -1.58 6.78 18.69
CA THR A 189 -1.74 6.00 19.94
C THR A 189 -0.95 6.60 21.12
N LYS A 190 0.07 7.43 20.85
CA LYS A 190 0.85 8.15 21.87
C LYS A 190 0.35 9.56 22.15
N ASP A 191 -0.47 10.14 21.26
CA ASP A 191 -1.04 11.48 21.43
C ASP A 191 -2.56 11.38 21.58
N PRO A 192 -3.14 11.66 22.77
CA PRO A 192 -4.59 11.55 22.99
C PRO A 192 -5.42 12.46 22.09
N LEU A 193 -4.84 13.52 21.49
CA LEU A 193 -5.49 14.41 20.53
C LEU A 193 -5.10 14.11 19.08
N GLY A 194 -4.36 13.02 18.86
CA GLY A 194 -3.86 12.62 17.54
C GLY A 194 -4.96 12.11 16.60
N VAL A 195 -4.92 12.60 15.37
CA VAL A 195 -5.77 12.15 14.25
C VAL A 195 -4.88 11.95 13.04
N THR A 196 -5.14 10.91 12.27
CA THR A 196 -4.44 10.62 11.02
C THR A 196 -5.36 9.94 10.02
N PHE A 197 -4.80 9.46 8.95
CA PHE A 197 -5.44 8.61 7.94
C PHE A 197 -4.46 7.51 7.54
N ASN A 198 -4.97 6.36 7.13
CA ASN A 198 -4.09 5.28 6.69
C ASN A 198 -4.79 4.34 5.70
N ALA A 199 -3.98 3.55 4.96
CA ALA A 199 -4.46 2.51 4.07
C ALA A 199 -5.21 1.41 4.84
N LEU A 200 -6.17 0.73 4.18
CA LEU A 200 -6.96 -0.34 4.78
C LEU A 200 -6.08 -1.41 5.47
N SER A 201 -4.98 -1.81 4.85
CA SER A 201 -4.03 -2.79 5.41
C SER A 201 -3.36 -2.34 6.71
N ASN A 202 -3.30 -1.02 6.96
CA ASN A 202 -2.77 -0.46 8.20
C ASN A 202 -3.87 -0.19 9.24
N VAL A 203 -5.12 -0.06 8.82
CA VAL A 203 -6.29 0.16 9.69
C VAL A 203 -6.85 -1.16 10.20
N PHE A 204 -6.97 -2.15 9.32
CA PHE A 204 -7.53 -3.45 9.65
C PHE A 204 -6.45 -4.48 10.01
N ASP A 205 -6.79 -5.41 10.88
CA ASP A 205 -6.04 -6.64 11.06
C ASP A 205 -6.42 -7.60 9.91
N LEU A 206 -5.44 -7.91 9.07
CA LEU A 206 -5.66 -8.71 7.87
C LEU A 206 -6.05 -10.17 8.15
N LYS A 207 -5.81 -10.69 9.38
CA LYS A 207 -6.15 -12.05 9.76
C LYS A 207 -7.58 -12.18 10.25
N ASN A 208 -8.00 -11.30 11.16
CA ASN A 208 -9.35 -11.33 11.72
C ASN A 208 -10.34 -10.44 10.95
N ARG A 209 -9.85 -9.63 10.00
CA ARG A 209 -10.63 -8.77 9.10
C ARG A 209 -11.40 -7.63 9.80
N HIS A 210 -11.06 -7.30 11.04
CA HIS A 210 -11.65 -6.20 11.80
C HIS A 210 -10.67 -5.06 12.00
N VAL A 211 -11.21 -3.88 12.33
CA VAL A 211 -10.39 -2.72 12.72
C VAL A 211 -9.47 -3.10 13.89
N LYS A 212 -8.21 -2.70 13.83
CA LYS A 212 -7.25 -2.95 14.91
C LYS A 212 -7.76 -2.36 16.22
N ALA A 213 -7.64 -3.10 17.31
CA ALA A 213 -8.24 -2.78 18.61
C ALA A 213 -7.81 -1.42 19.20
N ASP A 214 -6.64 -0.93 18.81
CA ASP A 214 -6.08 0.36 19.24
C ASP A 214 -6.49 1.54 18.35
N LEU A 215 -7.25 1.29 17.28
CA LEU A 215 -7.69 2.29 16.33
C LEU A 215 -9.22 2.45 16.32
N SER A 216 -9.67 3.61 15.88
CA SER A 216 -11.07 3.94 15.65
C SER A 216 -11.20 4.72 14.34
N ILE A 217 -12.17 4.33 13.50
CA ILE A 217 -12.47 5.04 12.26
C ILE A 217 -13.23 6.31 12.58
N VAL A 218 -12.79 7.43 12.03
CA VAL A 218 -13.52 8.71 12.15
C VAL A 218 -14.83 8.64 11.38
N GLY A 219 -15.93 8.96 12.03
CA GLY A 219 -17.27 8.89 11.44
C GLY A 219 -17.42 9.77 10.20
N LEU A 220 -17.80 9.17 9.09
CA LEU A 220 -18.03 9.83 7.79
C LEU A 220 -19.50 10.10 7.56
N ASP A 221 -19.80 11.18 6.84
CA ASP A 221 -21.17 11.56 6.43
C ASP A 221 -21.57 10.77 5.18
N LEU A 222 -21.78 9.48 5.39
CA LEU A 222 -22.17 8.52 4.35
C LEU A 222 -23.66 8.20 4.44
N LYS A 223 -24.24 7.65 3.37
CA LYS A 223 -25.58 7.09 3.40
C LYS A 223 -25.68 6.06 4.54
N LYS A 224 -26.86 5.98 5.17
CA LYS A 224 -27.07 5.20 6.39
C LYS A 224 -26.68 3.72 6.26
N ASP A 225 -26.90 3.12 5.12
CA ASP A 225 -26.50 1.75 4.78
C ASP A 225 -24.98 1.56 4.72
N LEU A 226 -24.24 2.59 4.36
CA LEU A 226 -22.77 2.57 4.28
C LEU A 226 -22.10 2.95 5.62
N ALA A 227 -22.75 3.77 6.44
CA ALA A 227 -22.16 4.28 7.68
C ALA A 227 -21.71 3.17 8.64
N ASN A 228 -22.41 2.04 8.69
CA ASN A 228 -22.04 0.91 9.53
C ASN A 228 -20.80 0.16 8.99
N THR A 229 -20.66 0.06 7.68
CA THR A 229 -19.52 -0.56 7.02
C THR A 229 -18.22 0.18 7.35
N PHE A 230 -18.28 1.53 7.37
CA PHE A 230 -17.12 2.39 7.69
C PHE A 230 -17.12 2.82 9.17
N SER A 231 -17.34 1.87 10.07
CA SER A 231 -17.28 2.04 11.52
C SER A 231 -16.34 1.03 12.15
N ASP A 232 -16.07 1.17 13.45
CA ASP A 232 -15.22 0.23 14.20
C ASP A 232 -15.75 -1.21 14.23
N ASN A 233 -17.04 -1.40 13.95
CA ASN A 233 -17.69 -2.71 13.85
C ASN A 233 -17.71 -3.27 12.42
N GLY A 234 -17.27 -2.50 11.43
CA GLY A 234 -17.21 -2.94 10.04
C GLY A 234 -16.14 -4.02 9.82
N SER A 235 -16.38 -4.90 8.86
CA SER A 235 -15.37 -5.85 8.41
C SER A 235 -14.61 -5.30 7.20
N LEU A 236 -13.35 -5.71 7.05
CA LEU A 236 -12.55 -5.37 5.87
C LEU A 236 -13.21 -5.88 4.58
N ASP A 237 -13.84 -7.06 4.63
CA ASP A 237 -14.49 -7.65 3.46
C ASP A 237 -15.69 -6.84 3.00
N ASP A 238 -16.52 -6.35 3.94
CA ASP A 238 -17.64 -5.46 3.62
C ASP A 238 -17.16 -4.11 3.08
N VAL A 239 -16.07 -3.57 3.63
CA VAL A 239 -15.43 -2.33 3.16
C VAL A 239 -14.93 -2.49 1.72
N LEU A 240 -14.18 -3.55 1.43
CA LEU A 240 -13.66 -3.83 0.08
C LEU A 240 -14.81 -3.99 -0.92
N GLN A 241 -15.80 -4.82 -0.61
CA GLN A 241 -16.96 -5.02 -1.48
C GLN A 241 -17.74 -3.72 -1.72
N THR A 242 -17.91 -2.91 -0.68
CA THR A 242 -18.62 -1.63 -0.79
C THR A 242 -17.88 -0.66 -1.70
N LEU A 243 -16.56 -0.53 -1.54
CA LEU A 243 -15.74 0.40 -2.33
C LEU A 243 -15.58 -0.02 -3.79
N GLU A 244 -15.59 -1.30 -4.09
CA GLU A 244 -15.60 -1.79 -5.47
C GLU A 244 -16.93 -1.54 -6.19
N ASN A 245 -18.06 -1.48 -5.45
CA ASN A 245 -19.38 -1.18 -5.99
C ASN A 245 -19.70 0.33 -6.03
N GLY A 246 -18.99 1.16 -5.28
CA GLY A 246 -19.19 2.60 -5.22
C GLY A 246 -18.09 3.31 -4.45
N LYS A 247 -17.69 4.49 -4.92
CA LYS A 247 -16.58 5.27 -4.36
C LYS A 247 -17.11 6.55 -3.72
N PRO A 248 -17.38 6.57 -2.39
CA PRO A 248 -17.80 7.79 -1.70
C PRO A 248 -16.69 8.86 -1.78
N SER A 249 -17.06 10.12 -1.96
CA SER A 249 -16.13 11.25 -2.06
C SER A 249 -15.32 11.53 -0.78
N GLU A 250 -15.79 11.01 0.34
CA GLU A 250 -15.15 11.11 1.65
C GLU A 250 -13.99 10.15 1.84
N ILE A 251 -13.85 9.18 0.93
CA ILE A 251 -12.81 8.13 1.00
C ILE A 251 -11.86 8.27 -0.17
N ALA A 252 -10.61 8.54 0.11
CA ALA A 252 -9.56 8.59 -0.90
C ALA A 252 -9.28 7.19 -1.43
N ILE A 253 -9.34 7.01 -2.74
CA ILE A 253 -9.02 5.77 -3.44
C ILE A 253 -8.01 6.09 -4.52
N GLU A 254 -6.91 5.34 -4.54
CA GLU A 254 -5.81 5.55 -5.47
C GLU A 254 -5.40 4.23 -6.13
N LYS A 255 -5.13 4.27 -7.43
CA LYS A 255 -4.59 3.11 -8.13
C LYS A 255 -3.17 2.79 -7.67
N VAL A 256 -2.90 1.51 -7.55
CA VAL A 256 -1.57 0.97 -7.27
C VAL A 256 -1.09 0.23 -8.50
N GLY A 257 0.08 0.61 -8.98
CA GLY A 257 0.66 0.07 -10.19
C GLY A 257 2.12 -0.31 -10.03
N ILE A 258 2.67 -0.84 -11.10
CA ILE A 258 4.09 -1.17 -11.22
C ILE A 258 4.64 -0.47 -12.44
N VAL A 259 5.67 0.36 -12.25
CA VAL A 259 6.46 0.91 -13.35
C VAL A 259 7.62 -0.03 -13.67
N PHE A 260 7.93 -0.18 -14.95
CA PHE A 260 8.89 -1.13 -15.47
C PHE A 260 9.47 -0.71 -16.82
N SER A 261 10.59 -1.36 -17.23
CA SER A 261 11.10 -1.30 -18.58
C SER A 261 10.53 -2.46 -19.41
N SER A 262 10.05 -2.18 -20.61
CA SER A 262 9.45 -3.20 -21.50
C SER A 262 10.48 -4.15 -22.14
N THR A 263 11.78 -3.96 -21.92
CA THR A 263 12.85 -4.71 -22.61
C THR A 263 13.17 -6.08 -21.99
N ASP A 264 12.63 -6.39 -20.79
CA ASP A 264 12.89 -7.65 -20.08
C ASP A 264 11.70 -8.62 -20.20
N ASP A 265 11.88 -9.68 -20.96
CA ASP A 265 10.85 -10.72 -21.14
C ASP A 265 10.44 -11.39 -19.84
N ALA A 266 11.35 -11.59 -18.87
CA ALA A 266 11.02 -12.23 -17.60
C ALA A 266 10.13 -11.32 -16.76
N VAL A 267 10.41 -10.01 -16.75
CA VAL A 267 9.57 -8.99 -16.12
C VAL A 267 8.19 -8.96 -16.76
N ASN A 268 8.11 -8.94 -18.09
CA ASN A 268 6.84 -8.93 -18.81
C ASN A 268 6.00 -10.18 -18.55
N ARG A 269 6.60 -11.38 -18.49
CA ARG A 269 5.88 -12.61 -18.12
C ARG A 269 5.39 -12.58 -16.68
N PHE A 270 6.20 -12.08 -15.75
CA PHE A 270 5.79 -11.91 -14.34
C PHE A 270 4.61 -10.95 -14.23
N LEU A 271 4.67 -9.78 -14.86
CA LEU A 271 3.59 -8.81 -14.85
C LEU A 271 2.30 -9.37 -15.47
N LYS A 272 2.41 -10.07 -16.58
CA LYS A 272 1.26 -10.78 -17.16
C LYS A 272 0.65 -11.75 -16.17
N TRP A 273 1.46 -12.57 -15.51
CA TRP A 273 1.00 -13.52 -14.50
C TRP A 273 0.33 -12.79 -13.31
N VAL A 274 0.93 -11.69 -12.83
CA VAL A 274 0.36 -10.87 -11.76
C VAL A 274 -1.05 -10.40 -12.13
N LEU A 275 -1.22 -9.84 -13.33
CA LEU A 275 -2.51 -9.30 -13.76
C LEU A 275 -3.56 -10.41 -14.02
N GLU A 276 -3.16 -11.58 -14.48
CA GLU A 276 -4.07 -12.69 -14.78
C GLU A 276 -4.35 -13.61 -13.58
N ASN A 277 -3.41 -13.70 -12.61
CA ASN A 277 -3.50 -14.67 -11.51
C ASN A 277 -3.21 -14.06 -10.14
N GLY A 278 -2.39 -13.03 -10.07
CA GLY A 278 -1.91 -12.44 -8.82
C GLY A 278 -2.95 -11.54 -8.15
N THR A 279 -3.75 -10.83 -8.93
CA THR A 279 -4.76 -9.88 -8.42
C THR A 279 -5.84 -10.52 -7.55
N LYS A 280 -6.07 -11.83 -7.67
CA LYS A 280 -6.98 -12.58 -6.78
C LYS A 280 -6.62 -12.50 -5.30
N TYR A 281 -5.36 -12.17 -4.98
CA TYR A 281 -4.86 -12.02 -3.61
C TYR A 281 -5.07 -10.60 -3.04
N ASN A 282 -5.49 -9.63 -3.86
CA ASN A 282 -5.62 -8.24 -3.43
C ASN A 282 -6.42 -8.08 -2.14
N HIS A 283 -7.60 -8.70 -2.05
CA HIS A 283 -8.47 -8.62 -0.88
C HIS A 283 -7.81 -9.17 0.39
N GLU A 284 -7.00 -10.21 0.28
CA GLU A 284 -6.29 -10.78 1.42
C GLU A 284 -5.37 -9.73 2.08
N PHE A 285 -4.78 -8.85 1.26
CA PHE A 285 -3.86 -7.80 1.71
C PHE A 285 -4.50 -6.41 1.82
N GLY A 286 -5.83 -6.32 1.76
CA GLY A 286 -6.56 -5.06 1.95
C GLY A 286 -6.48 -4.09 0.77
N LEU A 287 -6.24 -4.61 -0.44
CA LEU A 287 -6.34 -3.85 -1.68
C LEU A 287 -7.64 -4.18 -2.40
N LEU A 288 -8.20 -3.18 -3.08
CA LEU A 288 -9.32 -3.32 -4.00
C LEU A 288 -8.86 -3.87 -5.34
N ASN A 289 -9.73 -4.61 -6.00
CA ASN A 289 -9.54 -4.96 -7.41
C ASN A 289 -9.90 -3.79 -8.30
N LEU A 290 -9.30 -3.73 -9.47
CA LEU A 290 -9.72 -2.82 -10.53
C LEU A 290 -11.08 -3.28 -11.10
N ASP A 291 -11.86 -2.31 -11.61
CA ASP A 291 -13.00 -2.66 -12.47
C ASP A 291 -12.57 -3.60 -13.61
N ASN A 292 -13.40 -4.58 -13.95
CA ASN A 292 -13.08 -5.62 -14.93
C ASN A 292 -12.63 -5.06 -16.29
N LYS A 293 -13.21 -3.93 -16.74
CA LYS A 293 -12.82 -3.29 -18.00
C LYS A 293 -11.44 -2.66 -17.90
N VAL A 294 -11.15 -2.02 -16.76
CA VAL A 294 -9.83 -1.44 -16.50
C VAL A 294 -8.79 -2.55 -16.39
N ALA A 295 -9.07 -3.61 -15.62
CA ALA A 295 -8.18 -4.77 -15.50
C ALA A 295 -7.84 -5.38 -16.86
N GLN A 296 -8.82 -5.54 -17.76
CA GLN A 296 -8.58 -6.06 -19.10
C GLN A 296 -7.65 -5.15 -19.92
N VAL A 297 -7.81 -3.83 -19.82
CA VAL A 297 -6.91 -2.87 -20.49
C VAL A 297 -5.47 -3.03 -19.99
N GLU A 298 -5.27 -3.21 -18.69
CA GLU A 298 -3.93 -3.41 -18.12
C GLU A 298 -3.29 -4.73 -18.60
N ILE A 299 -4.07 -5.81 -18.68
CA ILE A 299 -3.62 -7.11 -19.26
C ILE A 299 -3.19 -6.94 -20.73
N ASP A 300 -3.98 -6.21 -21.50
CA ASP A 300 -3.72 -6.02 -22.93
C ASP A 300 -2.46 -5.16 -23.17
N LYS A 301 -2.16 -4.20 -22.29
CA LYS A 301 -0.90 -3.42 -22.34
C LYS A 301 0.32 -4.36 -22.30
N VAL A 302 0.36 -5.28 -21.34
CA VAL A 302 1.49 -6.22 -21.19
C VAL A 302 1.55 -7.22 -22.34
N LYS A 303 0.41 -7.72 -22.83
CA LYS A 303 0.35 -8.62 -23.99
C LYS A 303 0.91 -7.97 -25.26
N ASN A 304 0.57 -6.70 -25.50
CA ASN A 304 1.07 -5.96 -26.65
C ASN A 304 2.59 -5.75 -26.57
N THR A 305 3.12 -5.48 -25.40
CA THR A 305 4.56 -5.36 -25.18
C THR A 305 5.29 -6.66 -25.51
N LEU A 306 4.79 -7.80 -25.04
CA LEU A 306 5.34 -9.14 -25.35
C LEU A 306 5.27 -9.50 -26.85
N THR A 307 4.28 -8.97 -27.57
CA THR A 307 4.10 -9.27 -29.00
C THR A 307 5.01 -8.41 -29.88
N ALA A 308 5.27 -7.18 -29.47
CA ALA A 308 6.14 -6.23 -30.20
C ALA A 308 7.64 -6.61 -30.14
N GLN A 309 8.03 -7.50 -29.24
CA GLN A 309 9.41 -7.98 -29.07
C GLN A 309 9.74 -9.24 -29.87
N LYS A 310 8.75 -9.85 -30.54
CA LYS A 310 8.91 -11.00 -31.47
C LYS A 310 9.06 -10.54 -32.92
#